data_e34897488d6931fa0b5ad64624162cbf
#
_entry.id   e34897488d6931fa0b5ad64624162cbf
#
_cell.length_a   1.000
_cell.length_b   1.000
_cell.length_c   1.000
_cell.angle_alpha   90.00
_cell.angle_beta   90.00
_cell.angle_gamma   90.00
#
_symmetry.space_group_name_H-M   'P 1'
#
loop_
_entity.id
_entity.type
_entity.pdbx_description
1 polymer ?
#
loop_
_entity_poly.entity_id
_entity_poly.type
_entity_poly.pdbx_seq_one_letter_code
_entity_poly.pdbx_strand_id
1 'polypeptide(L)'
;KPLPSGAMFELVDTTSRVYLHHRSPLGEFRLASDAVVPSFRKERRISHILEQIPEAIVSFNAIGYTMGGMMLFPGNQVDRRMTINAARGCHPRIKDRFDLSDECIRRHYIDEESPLSATLARYADFFRLFGDFRGYVEFFLLQDLVTEDCSAVRFFVPFEEFKSWPVPDTMAAYLEYRERAIRFI
;
A
#
# COMPACT_ATOMS: atom_id res chain seq x y z
N LYS A 1 2.25 18.32 -1.36
CA LYS A 1 3.54 18.38 -0.67
C LYS A 1 4.67 18.34 -1.71
N PRO A 2 5.68 19.21 -1.65
CA PRO A 2 6.79 19.15 -2.61
C PRO A 2 7.63 17.88 -2.40
N LEU A 3 8.19 17.39 -3.50
CA LEU A 3 9.23 16.37 -3.48
C LEU A 3 10.55 16.91 -2.93
N PRO A 4 11.52 16.08 -2.53
CA PRO A 4 12.85 16.55 -2.11
C PRO A 4 13.54 17.45 -3.14
N SER A 5 13.26 17.27 -4.43
CA SER A 5 13.71 18.12 -5.52
C SER A 5 13.01 19.48 -5.62
N GLY A 6 12.00 19.75 -4.80
CA GLY A 6 11.12 20.91 -4.89
C GLY A 6 9.97 20.78 -5.91
N ALA A 7 9.98 19.74 -6.73
CA ALA A 7 8.86 19.45 -7.64
C ALA A 7 7.61 18.99 -6.88
N MET A 8 6.45 19.02 -7.54
CA MET A 8 5.17 18.60 -6.95
C MET A 8 4.44 17.65 -7.89
N PHE A 9 3.57 16.81 -7.30
CA PHE A 9 2.51 16.17 -8.06
C PHE A 9 1.34 17.16 -8.21
N GLU A 10 0.82 17.27 -9.41
CA GLU A 10 -0.34 18.09 -9.71
C GLU A 10 -1.61 17.25 -9.62
N LEU A 11 -2.67 17.79 -9.01
CA LEU A 11 -3.98 17.18 -9.03
C LEU A 11 -4.60 17.38 -10.41
N VAL A 12 -4.89 16.29 -11.10
CA VAL A 12 -5.64 16.31 -12.36
C VAL A 12 -7.04 15.80 -12.09
N ASP A 13 -8.03 16.66 -12.27
CA ASP A 13 -9.46 16.34 -12.19
C ASP A 13 -10.06 16.37 -13.58
N THR A 14 -10.57 15.24 -14.01
CA THR A 14 -11.28 15.09 -15.28
C THR A 14 -12.69 14.54 -15.02
N THR A 15 -13.58 14.66 -15.97
CA THR A 15 -14.95 14.14 -15.85
C THR A 15 -15.05 12.65 -15.55
N SER A 16 -13.96 11.90 -15.71
CA SER A 16 -13.93 10.45 -15.52
C SER A 16 -12.94 9.96 -14.45
N ARG A 17 -11.94 10.77 -14.08
CA ARG A 17 -10.86 10.34 -13.15
C ARG A 17 -10.24 11.52 -12.44
N VAL A 18 -9.92 11.29 -11.18
CA VAL A 18 -9.05 12.17 -10.38
C VAL A 18 -7.75 11.40 -10.09
N TYR A 19 -6.60 12.01 -10.34
CA TYR A 19 -5.29 11.40 -10.07
C TYR A 19 -4.22 12.46 -9.84
N LEU A 20 -3.13 12.07 -9.21
CA LEU A 20 -1.94 12.90 -9.07
C LEU A 20 -1.00 12.64 -10.25
N HIS A 21 -0.52 13.70 -10.87
CA HIS A 21 0.35 13.66 -12.05
C HIS A 21 1.65 14.38 -11.78
N HIS A 22 2.76 13.78 -12.16
CA HIS A 22 4.09 14.38 -12.13
C HIS A 22 4.82 14.09 -13.43
N ARG A 23 5.51 15.11 -13.95
CA ARG A 23 6.38 15.00 -15.11
C ARG A 23 7.74 15.63 -14.80
N SER A 24 8.81 14.88 -15.04
CA SER A 24 10.18 15.33 -14.85
C SER A 24 11.13 14.62 -15.82
N PRO A 25 12.42 14.94 -15.84
CA PRO A 25 13.42 14.17 -16.57
C PRO A 25 13.50 12.69 -16.18
N LEU A 26 13.04 12.31 -14.96
CA LEU A 26 12.95 10.93 -14.51
C LEU A 26 11.75 10.17 -15.09
N GLY A 27 10.77 10.87 -15.65
CA GLY A 27 9.62 10.25 -16.27
C GLY A 27 8.31 10.97 -16.00
N GLU A 28 7.22 10.37 -16.50
CA GLU A 28 5.85 10.78 -16.25
C GLU A 28 5.14 9.76 -15.36
N PHE A 29 4.61 10.22 -14.23
CA PHE A 29 3.97 9.35 -13.23
C PHE A 29 2.54 9.82 -12.97
N ARG A 30 1.59 8.87 -13.05
CA ARG A 30 0.18 9.06 -12.68
C ARG A 30 -0.12 8.12 -11.54
N LEU A 31 -0.32 8.64 -10.34
CA LEU A 31 -0.57 7.82 -9.17
C LEU A 31 -2.00 7.32 -9.17
N ALA A 32 -2.15 6.02 -8.97
CA ALA A 32 -3.43 5.36 -8.73
C ALA A 32 -3.52 4.97 -7.24
N SER A 33 -4.73 5.07 -6.69
CA SER A 33 -5.00 4.68 -5.31
C SER A 33 -5.29 3.18 -5.20
N ASP A 34 -4.89 2.59 -4.08
CA ASP A 34 -5.28 1.26 -3.66
C ASP A 34 -5.61 1.25 -2.17
N ALA A 35 -6.71 0.62 -1.80
CA ALA A 35 -7.17 0.62 -0.41
C ALA A 35 -6.31 -0.32 0.45
N VAL A 36 -5.95 0.15 1.65
CA VAL A 36 -5.21 -0.64 2.65
C VAL A 36 -6.02 -1.86 3.11
N VAL A 37 -7.34 -1.75 3.09
CA VAL A 37 -8.26 -2.79 3.54
C VAL A 37 -9.16 -3.21 2.39
N PRO A 38 -9.23 -4.51 2.06
CA PRO A 38 -10.13 -5.02 1.03
C PRO A 38 -11.59 -4.67 1.33
N SER A 39 -12.33 -4.25 0.30
CA SER A 39 -13.77 -4.00 0.44
C SER A 39 -14.53 -5.30 0.61
N PHE A 40 -15.36 -5.40 1.64
CA PHE A 40 -16.29 -6.52 1.83
C PHE A 40 -17.35 -6.63 0.73
N ARG A 41 -17.65 -5.54 0.03
CA ARG A 41 -18.78 -5.48 -0.93
C ARG A 41 -18.67 -6.44 -2.10
N LYS A 42 -17.48 -6.98 -2.39
CA LYS A 42 -17.28 -7.95 -3.47
C LYS A 42 -17.49 -9.41 -3.05
N GLU A 43 -17.60 -9.69 -1.76
CA GLU A 43 -17.65 -11.05 -1.27
C GLU A 43 -19.10 -11.49 -0.96
N ARG A 44 -19.91 -11.68 -2.01
CA ARG A 44 -21.29 -12.22 -1.87
C ARG A 44 -21.36 -13.55 -1.11
N ARG A 45 -20.26 -14.32 -1.08
CA ARG A 45 -20.18 -15.60 -0.40
C ARG A 45 -20.23 -15.51 1.13
N ILE A 46 -19.93 -14.34 1.68
CA ILE A 46 -19.92 -14.11 3.12
C ILE A 46 -20.98 -13.07 3.57
N SER A 47 -22.02 -12.85 2.75
CA SER A 47 -23.07 -11.88 3.09
C SER A 47 -23.70 -12.15 4.46
N HIS A 48 -23.93 -13.42 4.81
CA HIS A 48 -24.46 -13.82 6.13
C HIS A 48 -23.47 -13.56 7.28
N ILE A 49 -22.20 -13.42 6.98
CA ILE A 49 -21.15 -13.04 7.93
C ILE A 49 -21.10 -11.52 8.09
N LEU A 50 -21.34 -10.78 7.00
CA LEU A 50 -21.32 -9.31 7.00
C LEU A 50 -22.36 -8.70 7.95
N GLU A 51 -23.51 -9.36 8.12
CA GLU A 51 -24.57 -8.95 9.05
C GLU A 51 -24.18 -9.09 10.53
N GLN A 52 -23.17 -9.91 10.83
CA GLN A 52 -22.66 -10.17 12.17
C GLN A 52 -21.37 -9.39 12.49
N ILE A 53 -20.88 -8.59 11.55
CA ILE A 53 -19.64 -7.84 11.76
C ILE A 53 -19.91 -6.66 12.71
N PRO A 54 -19.10 -6.49 13.76
CA PRO A 54 -19.20 -5.33 14.65
C PRO A 54 -19.12 -4.01 13.88
N GLU A 55 -19.93 -3.04 14.29
CA GLU A 55 -19.98 -1.71 13.65
C GLU A 55 -18.61 -1.02 13.58
N ALA A 56 -17.75 -1.26 14.58
CA ALA A 56 -16.37 -0.76 14.57
C ALA A 56 -15.58 -1.22 13.34
N ILE A 57 -15.80 -2.45 12.87
CA ILE A 57 -15.16 -2.97 11.66
C ILE A 57 -15.78 -2.35 10.39
N VAL A 58 -17.09 -2.12 10.40
CA VAL A 58 -17.79 -1.44 9.29
C VAL A 58 -17.28 -0.01 9.16
N SER A 59 -17.18 0.71 10.27
CA SER A 59 -16.64 2.07 10.33
C SER A 59 -15.17 2.12 9.87
N PHE A 60 -14.36 1.15 10.27
CA PHE A 60 -12.97 1.03 9.82
C PHE A 60 -12.86 0.87 8.30
N ASN A 61 -13.76 0.14 7.65
CA ASN A 61 -13.77 0.07 6.20
C ASN A 61 -14.02 1.43 5.53
N ALA A 62 -14.82 2.29 6.14
CA ALA A 62 -15.02 3.65 5.63
C ALA A 62 -13.73 4.49 5.73
N ILE A 63 -12.95 4.30 6.80
CA ILE A 63 -11.63 4.94 6.97
C ILE A 63 -10.63 4.41 5.94
N GLY A 64 -10.66 3.14 5.60
CA GLY A 64 -9.79 2.52 4.60
C GLY A 64 -9.90 3.14 3.20
N TYR A 65 -10.96 3.89 2.91
CA TYR A 65 -11.14 4.64 1.67
C TYR A 65 -10.77 6.12 1.79
N THR A 66 -10.16 6.53 2.88
CA THR A 66 -9.58 7.87 3.03
C THR A 66 -8.14 7.91 2.48
N MET A 67 -7.61 9.11 2.26
CA MET A 67 -6.23 9.27 1.78
C MET A 67 -5.19 8.60 2.69
N GLY A 68 -5.40 8.62 4.01
CA GLY A 68 -4.53 7.95 4.98
C GLY A 68 -4.64 6.42 4.95
N GLY A 69 -5.71 5.88 4.37
CA GLY A 69 -5.95 4.44 4.23
C GLY A 69 -5.58 3.86 2.86
N MET A 70 -4.85 4.59 2.01
CA MET A 70 -4.53 4.17 0.64
C MET A 70 -3.03 4.26 0.34
N MET A 71 -2.53 3.30 -0.42
CA MET A 71 -1.21 3.41 -1.07
C MET A 71 -1.38 3.99 -2.48
N LEU A 72 -0.49 4.90 -2.84
CA LEU A 72 -0.50 5.56 -4.15
C LEU A 72 0.74 5.14 -4.95
N PHE A 73 0.52 4.55 -6.11
CA PHE A 73 1.57 4.10 -7.01
C PHE A 73 1.32 4.55 -8.45
N PRO A 74 2.35 4.55 -9.32
CA PRO A 74 2.16 4.76 -10.75
C PRO A 74 1.15 3.76 -11.33
N GLY A 75 0.11 4.29 -11.99
CA GLY A 75 -0.95 3.48 -12.60
C GLY A 75 -0.60 2.91 -13.99
N ASN A 76 0.52 3.34 -14.58
CA ASN A 76 0.99 2.86 -15.87
C ASN A 76 1.79 1.57 -15.75
N GLN A 77 1.62 0.67 -16.71
CA GLN A 77 2.48 -0.50 -16.85
C GLN A 77 3.83 -0.10 -17.43
N VAL A 78 4.90 -0.70 -16.91
CA VAL A 78 6.24 -0.66 -17.50
C VAL A 78 6.51 -2.03 -18.14
N ASP A 79 7.02 -2.04 -19.37
CA ASP A 79 7.32 -3.24 -20.16
C ASP A 79 6.11 -4.19 -20.31
N ARG A 80 4.88 -3.67 -20.32
CA ARG A 80 3.63 -4.44 -20.36
C ARG A 80 3.49 -5.46 -19.23
N ARG A 81 4.19 -5.25 -18.11
CA ARG A 81 4.13 -6.09 -16.92
C ARG A 81 3.19 -5.46 -15.88
N MET A 82 2.87 -6.24 -14.85
CA MET A 82 1.99 -5.79 -13.76
C MET A 82 2.53 -4.51 -13.12
N THR A 83 1.61 -3.60 -12.79
CA THR A 83 1.88 -2.43 -11.94
C THR A 83 2.29 -2.87 -10.53
N ILE A 84 2.81 -1.95 -9.73
CA ILE A 84 3.12 -2.24 -8.32
C ILE A 84 1.87 -2.73 -7.59
N ASN A 85 0.71 -2.04 -7.77
CA ASN A 85 -0.55 -2.44 -7.15
C ASN A 85 -0.97 -3.87 -7.52
N ALA A 86 -0.93 -4.22 -8.80
CA ALA A 86 -1.29 -5.56 -9.24
C ALA A 86 -0.30 -6.62 -8.72
N ALA A 87 1.00 -6.32 -8.73
CA ALA A 87 2.02 -7.25 -8.28
C ALA A 87 1.89 -7.54 -6.77
N ARG A 88 1.71 -6.52 -5.91
CA ARG A 88 1.54 -6.72 -4.47
C ARG A 88 0.27 -7.49 -4.13
N GLY A 89 -0.84 -7.19 -4.83
CA GLY A 89 -2.13 -7.86 -4.62
C GLY A 89 -2.12 -9.33 -5.02
N CYS A 90 -1.48 -9.65 -6.15
CA CYS A 90 -1.40 -11.03 -6.66
C CYS A 90 -0.30 -11.87 -6.00
N HIS A 91 0.69 -11.26 -5.35
CA HIS A 91 1.83 -11.99 -4.81
C HIS A 91 1.45 -12.81 -3.57
N PRO A 92 1.66 -14.14 -3.55
CA PRO A 92 1.17 -15.01 -2.46
C PRO A 92 1.79 -14.70 -1.10
N ARG A 93 2.95 -14.06 -1.06
CA ARG A 93 3.67 -13.68 0.17
C ARG A 93 3.34 -12.26 0.65
N ILE A 94 2.70 -11.43 -0.17
CA ILE A 94 2.33 -10.05 0.16
C ILE A 94 0.82 -9.92 0.38
N LYS A 95 -0.01 -10.42 -0.57
CA LYS A 95 -1.48 -10.44 -0.49
C LYS A 95 -2.09 -9.10 -0.05
N ASP A 96 -1.72 -8.02 -0.71
CA ASP A 96 -2.18 -6.66 -0.40
C ASP A 96 -1.82 -6.12 0.99
N ARG A 97 -1.01 -6.79 1.76
CA ARG A 97 -0.59 -6.29 3.07
C ARG A 97 0.26 -5.04 2.90
N PHE A 98 -0.16 -3.99 3.60
CA PHE A 98 0.49 -2.67 3.56
C PHE A 98 1.90 -2.73 4.16
N ASP A 99 2.04 -3.27 5.36
CA ASP A 99 3.31 -3.43 6.06
C ASP A 99 4.35 -4.24 5.27
N LEU A 100 3.92 -5.33 4.61
CA LEU A 100 4.82 -6.12 3.76
C LEU A 100 5.19 -5.39 2.46
N SER A 101 4.29 -4.56 1.95
CA SER A 101 4.58 -3.71 0.79
C SER A 101 5.57 -2.62 1.13
N ASP A 102 5.43 -1.97 2.29
CA ASP A 102 6.36 -0.95 2.78
C ASP A 102 7.74 -1.55 3.07
N GLU A 103 7.81 -2.76 3.62
CA GLU A 103 9.09 -3.44 3.80
C GLU A 103 9.77 -3.77 2.47
N CYS A 104 9.02 -4.15 1.43
CA CYS A 104 9.59 -4.31 0.09
C CYS A 104 10.16 -2.98 -0.44
N ILE A 105 9.46 -1.86 -0.20
CA ILE A 105 9.91 -0.53 -0.63
C ILE A 105 11.15 -0.09 0.17
N ARG A 106 11.16 -0.31 1.49
CA ARG A 106 12.34 -0.03 2.31
C ARG A 106 13.56 -0.79 1.80
N ARG A 107 13.41 -2.10 1.55
CA ARG A 107 14.48 -2.95 1.01
C ARG A 107 14.95 -2.48 -0.36
N HIS A 108 14.04 -2.00 -1.20
CA HIS A 108 14.41 -1.43 -2.50
C HIS A 108 15.37 -0.23 -2.36
N TYR A 109 15.16 0.65 -1.36
CA TYR A 109 16.03 1.80 -1.13
C TYR A 109 17.41 1.46 -0.54
N ILE A 110 17.55 0.30 0.08
CA ILE A 110 18.81 -0.17 0.65
C ILE A 110 19.44 -1.36 -0.10
N ASP A 111 18.98 -1.57 -1.34
CA ASP A 111 19.45 -2.65 -2.23
C ASP A 111 19.33 -4.06 -1.62
N GLU A 112 18.35 -4.30 -0.77
CA GLU A 112 18.01 -5.62 -0.23
C GLU A 112 16.93 -6.33 -1.04
N GLU A 113 17.06 -7.65 -1.16
CA GLU A 113 16.10 -8.49 -1.89
C GLU A 113 14.73 -8.57 -1.17
N SER A 114 13.67 -8.54 -1.97
CA SER A 114 12.29 -8.69 -1.51
C SER A 114 11.41 -9.39 -2.55
N PRO A 115 10.22 -9.86 -2.18
CA PRO A 115 9.29 -10.45 -3.15
C PRO A 115 8.89 -9.53 -4.30
N LEU A 116 9.00 -8.22 -4.14
CA LEU A 116 8.67 -7.23 -5.15
C LEU A 116 9.89 -6.60 -5.84
N SER A 117 11.13 -7.02 -5.55
CA SER A 117 12.37 -6.39 -6.07
C SER A 117 12.33 -6.19 -7.57
N ALA A 118 12.01 -7.22 -8.35
CA ALA A 118 11.92 -7.11 -9.82
C ALA A 118 10.80 -6.17 -10.29
N THR A 119 9.74 -6.00 -9.51
CA THR A 119 8.67 -5.05 -9.81
C THR A 119 9.09 -3.63 -9.49
N LEU A 120 9.64 -3.39 -8.29
CA LEU A 120 10.06 -2.06 -7.83
C LEU A 120 11.19 -1.52 -8.70
N ALA A 121 12.14 -2.35 -9.12
CA ALA A 121 13.21 -1.97 -10.02
C ALA A 121 12.71 -1.36 -11.33
N ARG A 122 11.58 -1.83 -11.88
CA ARG A 122 10.98 -1.23 -13.08
C ARG A 122 10.44 0.18 -12.86
N TYR A 123 10.20 0.57 -11.62
CA TYR A 123 9.73 1.88 -11.21
C TYR A 123 10.79 2.68 -10.44
N ALA A 124 12.08 2.33 -10.61
CA ALA A 124 13.18 2.99 -9.90
C ALA A 124 13.17 4.52 -10.07
N ASP A 125 12.82 5.02 -11.26
CA ASP A 125 12.70 6.46 -11.52
C ASP A 125 11.61 7.13 -10.68
N PHE A 126 10.51 6.43 -10.42
CA PHE A 126 9.49 6.89 -9.50
C PHE A 126 10.03 6.99 -8.07
N PHE A 127 10.72 5.97 -7.58
CA PHE A 127 11.26 5.97 -6.22
C PHE A 127 12.38 7.01 -6.06
N ARG A 128 13.17 7.28 -7.09
CA ARG A 128 14.18 8.36 -7.07
C ARG A 128 13.62 9.75 -6.84
N LEU A 129 12.33 9.99 -7.11
CA LEU A 129 11.66 11.27 -6.82
C LEU A 129 11.73 11.65 -5.34
N PHE A 130 11.79 10.68 -4.45
CA PHE A 130 11.73 10.86 -3.00
C PHE A 130 13.12 10.88 -2.35
N GLY A 131 14.16 10.57 -3.10
CA GLY A 131 15.55 10.52 -2.66
C GLY A 131 15.88 9.20 -1.94
N ASP A 132 15.31 8.98 -0.76
CA ASP A 132 15.50 7.79 0.08
C ASP A 132 14.18 7.31 0.68
N PHE A 133 14.23 6.24 1.49
CA PHE A 133 13.04 5.70 2.14
C PHE A 133 12.40 6.70 3.11
N ARG A 134 13.19 7.52 3.82
CA ARG A 134 12.67 8.57 4.69
C ARG A 134 11.86 9.59 3.89
N GLY A 135 12.40 10.08 2.76
CA GLY A 135 11.69 11.01 1.90
C GLY A 135 10.39 10.43 1.32
N TYR A 136 10.37 9.12 1.00
CA TYR A 136 9.16 8.41 0.61
C TYR A 136 8.12 8.38 1.75
N VAL A 137 8.53 7.99 2.96
CA VAL A 137 7.70 7.95 4.15
C VAL A 137 7.11 9.33 4.47
N GLU A 138 7.93 10.37 4.45
CA GLU A 138 7.49 11.74 4.72
C GLU A 138 6.52 12.27 3.66
N PHE A 139 6.76 11.96 2.39
CA PHE A 139 5.90 12.42 1.31
C PHE A 139 4.50 11.82 1.41
N PHE A 140 4.40 10.51 1.67
CA PHE A 140 3.13 9.79 1.76
C PHE A 140 2.52 9.77 3.17
N LEU A 141 3.12 10.47 4.15
CA LEU A 141 2.64 10.56 5.53
C LEU A 141 2.54 9.21 6.23
N LEU A 142 3.58 8.37 6.08
CA LEU A 142 3.64 7.01 6.60
C LEU A 142 4.43 6.89 7.92
N GLN A 143 4.67 8.01 8.62
CA GLN A 143 5.53 8.05 9.82
C GLN A 143 5.06 7.09 10.92
N ASP A 144 3.74 6.91 11.05
CA ASP A 144 3.17 6.00 12.05
C ASP A 144 3.42 4.52 11.76
N LEU A 145 3.80 4.20 10.51
CA LEU A 145 4.02 2.83 10.04
C LEU A 145 5.49 2.40 10.07
N VAL A 146 6.38 3.28 10.52
CA VAL A 146 7.82 3.02 10.60
C VAL A 146 8.37 3.42 11.96
N THR A 147 9.61 3.00 12.23
CA THR A 147 10.37 3.52 13.38
C THR A 147 10.71 5.00 13.18
N GLU A 148 10.97 5.73 14.24
CA GLU A 148 11.26 7.18 14.21
C GLU A 148 12.45 7.52 13.31
N ASP A 149 13.44 6.65 13.26
CA ASP A 149 14.61 6.77 12.41
C ASP A 149 14.38 6.27 10.96
N CYS A 150 13.18 5.75 10.65
CA CYS A 150 12.82 5.11 9.39
C CYS A 150 13.69 3.88 9.03
N SER A 151 14.37 3.27 9.99
CA SER A 151 15.21 2.09 9.75
C SER A 151 14.42 0.79 9.57
N ALA A 152 13.20 0.73 10.12
CA ALA A 152 12.35 -0.45 10.06
C ALA A 152 10.87 -0.09 9.89
N VAL A 153 10.14 -1.00 9.26
CA VAL A 153 8.66 -0.96 9.17
C VAL A 153 8.06 -1.60 10.41
N ARG A 154 6.95 -1.04 10.89
CA ARG A 154 6.13 -1.65 11.95
C ARG A 154 5.18 -2.66 11.34
N PHE A 155 5.18 -3.87 11.85
CA PHE A 155 4.33 -4.95 11.36
C PHE A 155 3.14 -5.16 12.29
N PHE A 156 1.94 -5.32 11.72
CA PHE A 156 0.74 -5.62 12.51
C PHE A 156 0.71 -7.06 13.06
N VAL A 157 1.56 -7.94 12.49
CA VAL A 157 1.86 -9.29 13.00
C VAL A 157 3.37 -9.48 12.93
N PRO A 158 3.97 -10.39 13.72
CA PRO A 158 5.40 -10.67 13.64
C PRO A 158 5.87 -10.89 12.21
N PHE A 159 6.96 -10.24 11.84
CA PHE A 159 7.54 -10.41 10.51
C PHE A 159 8.23 -11.78 10.40
N GLU A 160 7.79 -12.60 9.48
CA GLU A 160 8.32 -13.93 9.22
C GLU A 160 8.72 -14.04 7.74
N GLU A 161 9.75 -13.35 7.34
CA GLU A 161 10.32 -13.41 5.98
C GLU A 161 9.24 -13.32 4.87
N PHE A 162 8.37 -12.30 4.96
CA PHE A 162 7.26 -12.08 4.04
C PHE A 162 6.21 -13.21 4.03
N LYS A 163 6.05 -13.96 5.07
CA LYS A 163 4.91 -14.85 5.19
C LYS A 163 3.64 -14.02 5.39
N SER A 164 2.73 -14.13 4.45
CA SER A 164 1.41 -13.57 4.61
C SER A 164 0.62 -14.33 5.67
N TRP A 165 -0.24 -13.62 6.40
CA TRP A 165 -1.18 -14.27 7.31
C TRP A 165 -2.09 -15.21 6.51
N PRO A 166 -2.37 -16.45 6.99
CA PRO A 166 -3.31 -17.34 6.33
C PRO A 166 -4.69 -16.68 6.22
N VAL A 167 -5.39 -16.96 5.13
CA VAL A 167 -6.78 -16.50 5.00
C VAL A 167 -7.59 -17.18 6.11
N PRO A 168 -8.31 -16.39 6.95
CA PRO A 168 -9.12 -16.97 8.00
C PRO A 168 -10.23 -17.86 7.42
N ASP A 169 -10.35 -19.07 7.90
CA ASP A 169 -11.36 -20.08 7.49
C ASP A 169 -12.56 -20.11 8.45
N THR A 170 -12.43 -19.46 9.61
CA THR A 170 -13.49 -19.35 10.62
C THR A 170 -13.83 -17.90 10.89
N MET A 171 -15.06 -17.65 11.38
CA MET A 171 -15.49 -16.31 11.80
C MET A 171 -14.61 -15.77 12.93
N ALA A 172 -14.28 -16.58 13.92
CA ALA A 172 -13.45 -16.16 15.05
C ALA A 172 -12.06 -15.69 14.60
N ALA A 173 -11.40 -16.46 13.73
CA ALA A 173 -10.11 -16.11 13.15
C ALA A 173 -10.19 -14.85 12.26
N TYR A 174 -11.30 -14.67 11.54
CA TYR A 174 -11.54 -13.48 10.73
C TYR A 174 -11.70 -12.22 11.61
N LEU A 175 -12.47 -12.29 12.67
CA LEU A 175 -12.64 -11.17 13.60
C LEU A 175 -11.33 -10.80 14.29
N GLU A 176 -10.56 -11.79 14.76
CA GLU A 176 -9.23 -11.57 15.33
C GLU A 176 -8.29 -10.88 14.33
N TYR A 177 -8.26 -11.33 13.09
CA TYR A 177 -7.47 -10.70 12.03
C TYR A 177 -7.86 -9.23 11.84
N ARG A 178 -9.16 -8.93 11.82
CA ARG A 178 -9.68 -7.56 11.66
C ARG A 178 -9.37 -6.66 12.84
N GLU A 179 -9.51 -7.15 14.06
CA GLU A 179 -9.16 -6.41 15.26
C GLU A 179 -7.66 -6.04 15.29
N ARG A 180 -6.80 -6.94 14.83
CA ARG A 180 -5.37 -6.66 14.72
C ARG A 180 -5.11 -5.57 13.67
N ALA A 181 -5.76 -5.64 12.50
CA ALA A 181 -5.64 -4.63 11.47
C ALA A 181 -6.10 -3.25 11.96
N ILE A 182 -7.20 -3.18 12.70
CA ILE A 182 -7.70 -1.93 13.31
C ILE A 182 -6.69 -1.33 14.30
N ARG A 183 -6.03 -2.17 15.10
CA ARG A 183 -5.03 -1.70 16.09
C ARG A 183 -3.72 -1.25 15.44
N PHE A 184 -3.45 -1.71 14.23
CA PHE A 184 -2.24 -1.35 13.51
C PHE A 184 -2.34 0.02 12.80
N ILE A 185 -3.52 0.40 12.35
CA ILE A 185 -3.80 1.67 11.67
C ILE A 185 -4.38 2.69 12.64
#